data_2f9f092d041701c90b5f89177cadd2c2
#
_entry.id   2f9f092d041701c90b5f89177cadd2c2
#
_cell.length_a   1.000
_cell.length_b   1.000
_cell.length_c   1.000
_cell.angle_alpha   90.00
_cell.angle_beta   90.00
_cell.angle_gamma   90.00
#
_symmetry.space_group_name_H-M   'P 1'
#
loop_
_entity.id
_entity.type
_entity.pdbx_description
1 polymer ?
#
loop_
_entity_poly.entity_id
_entity_poly.type
_entity_poly.pdbx_seq_one_letter_code
_entity_poly.pdbx_strand_id
1 'polypeptide(L)'
;MKFCPNCKVTYDDSANVCGQCGGPLTYVPNQVTADPTDHTAEFDARDISENKVLAMVPYLLGVIGIIIALLAAGSSPYTAFHVKQALKIEVCGVIACIAAIVPILGWIFVGIAMLVLLVVTIICFFGVCNGKAKEAPIVSKFGFLK
;
A
#
# COMPACT_ATOMS: atom_id res chain seq x y z
N MET A 1 5.97 -6.89 -22.05
CA MET A 1 7.29 -7.43 -22.50
C MET A 1 7.33 -8.93 -22.34
N LYS A 2 7.94 -9.65 -23.28
CA LYS A 2 8.13 -11.09 -23.19
C LYS A 2 9.58 -11.43 -22.81
N PHE A 3 9.77 -12.45 -22.01
CA PHE A 3 11.08 -12.87 -21.49
C PHE A 3 11.39 -14.30 -21.89
N CYS A 4 12.64 -14.55 -22.31
CA CYS A 4 13.11 -15.89 -22.57
C CYS A 4 13.77 -16.46 -21.29
N PRO A 5 13.23 -17.54 -20.68
CA PRO A 5 13.80 -18.11 -19.47
C PRO A 5 15.16 -18.77 -19.70
N ASN A 6 15.46 -19.19 -20.93
CA ASN A 6 16.70 -19.88 -21.29
C ASN A 6 17.86 -18.90 -21.54
N CYS A 7 17.60 -17.83 -22.29
CA CYS A 7 18.63 -16.83 -22.65
C CYS A 7 18.65 -15.62 -21.74
N LYS A 8 17.66 -15.47 -20.84
CA LYS A 8 17.47 -14.33 -19.92
C LYS A 8 17.41 -12.96 -20.62
N VAL A 9 16.91 -12.94 -21.85
CA VAL A 9 16.77 -11.72 -22.67
C VAL A 9 15.30 -11.34 -22.77
N THR A 10 15.01 -10.03 -22.73
CA THR A 10 13.67 -9.47 -22.88
C THR A 10 13.41 -9.06 -24.32
N TYR A 11 12.18 -9.26 -24.77
CA TYR A 11 11.70 -8.94 -26.12
C TYR A 11 10.43 -8.08 -26.04
N ASP A 12 10.13 -7.39 -27.11
CA ASP A 12 8.88 -6.67 -27.26
C ASP A 12 7.68 -7.64 -27.33
N ASP A 13 6.47 -7.11 -27.03
CA ASP A 13 5.24 -7.91 -27.01
C ASP A 13 4.87 -8.50 -28.40
N SER A 14 5.43 -7.95 -29.47
CA SER A 14 5.29 -8.43 -30.84
C SER A 14 6.08 -9.71 -31.16
N ALA A 15 7.13 -10.03 -30.39
CA ALA A 15 7.94 -11.21 -30.61
C ALA A 15 7.22 -12.49 -30.14
N ASN A 16 7.22 -13.52 -30.96
CA ASN A 16 6.60 -14.81 -30.64
C ASN A 16 7.59 -15.87 -30.18
N VAL A 17 8.85 -15.75 -30.58
CA VAL A 17 9.94 -16.70 -30.26
C VAL A 17 11.21 -15.94 -29.90
N CYS A 18 12.07 -16.54 -29.10
CA CYS A 18 13.36 -15.98 -28.77
C CYS A 18 14.28 -15.95 -30.00
N GLY A 19 14.82 -14.80 -30.36
CA GLY A 19 15.73 -14.63 -31.50
C GLY A 19 17.09 -15.31 -31.32
N GLN A 20 17.46 -15.72 -30.10
CA GLN A 20 18.73 -16.39 -29.82
C GLN A 20 18.62 -17.90 -29.75
N CYS A 21 17.58 -18.46 -29.15
CA CYS A 21 17.45 -19.90 -28.97
C CYS A 21 16.20 -20.50 -29.64
N GLY A 22 15.34 -19.69 -30.27
CA GLY A 22 14.09 -20.12 -30.89
C GLY A 22 13.01 -20.63 -29.91
N GLY A 23 13.29 -20.61 -28.63
CA GLY A 23 12.37 -21.10 -27.58
C GLY A 23 11.17 -20.18 -27.35
N PRO A 24 10.13 -20.71 -26.66
CA PRO A 24 8.94 -19.92 -26.36
C PRO A 24 9.27 -18.76 -25.39
N LEU A 25 8.64 -17.64 -25.63
CA LEU A 25 8.72 -16.46 -24.75
C LEU A 25 7.60 -16.49 -23.72
N THR A 26 7.96 -16.33 -22.45
CA THR A 26 6.98 -16.17 -21.37
C THR A 26 6.61 -14.70 -21.23
N TYR A 27 5.32 -14.41 -21.18
CA TYR A 27 4.83 -13.04 -20.92
C TYR A 27 5.17 -12.66 -19.47
N VAL A 28 6.06 -11.71 -19.31
CA VAL A 28 6.26 -11.05 -18.01
C VAL A 28 5.45 -9.76 -18.08
N PRO A 29 4.37 -9.63 -17.31
CA PRO A 29 3.66 -8.37 -17.23
C PRO A 29 4.71 -7.31 -16.86
N ASN A 30 4.68 -6.19 -17.58
CA ASN A 30 5.61 -5.08 -17.39
C ASN A 30 5.89 -4.90 -15.90
N GLN A 31 7.07 -5.28 -15.46
CA GLN A 31 7.60 -4.71 -14.22
C GLN A 31 7.86 -3.25 -14.53
N VAL A 32 6.81 -2.43 -14.50
CA VAL A 32 6.92 -1.03 -14.16
C VAL A 32 7.89 -1.01 -12.99
N THR A 33 9.01 -0.36 -13.15
CA THR A 33 10.08 -0.16 -12.16
C THR A 33 9.52 -0.43 -10.77
N ALA A 34 9.91 -1.54 -10.15
CA ALA A 34 9.29 -2.02 -8.93
C ALA A 34 9.36 -0.87 -7.92
N ASP A 35 8.25 -0.20 -7.73
CA ASP A 35 8.12 0.84 -6.73
C ASP A 35 8.38 0.15 -5.39
N PRO A 36 9.48 0.45 -4.69
CA PRO A 36 9.85 -0.25 -3.47
C PRO A 36 8.78 -0.12 -2.37
N THR A 37 7.78 0.73 -2.59
CA THR A 37 6.65 0.93 -1.68
C THR A 37 5.41 0.13 -2.08
N ASP A 38 5.43 -0.58 -3.22
CA ASP A 38 4.30 -1.37 -3.72
C ASP A 38 4.52 -2.86 -3.42
N HIS A 39 3.83 -3.34 -2.40
CA HIS A 39 3.85 -4.72 -1.93
C HIS A 39 2.71 -5.57 -2.52
N THR A 40 1.98 -5.07 -3.52
CA THR A 40 0.78 -5.75 -4.06
C THR A 40 1.11 -7.17 -4.55
N ALA A 41 2.29 -7.37 -5.14
CA ALA A 41 2.71 -8.68 -5.65
C ALA A 41 3.02 -9.72 -4.55
N GLU A 42 3.14 -9.31 -3.29
CA GLU A 42 3.39 -10.19 -2.15
C GLU A 42 2.12 -10.86 -1.63
N PHE A 43 0.94 -10.38 -2.05
CA PHE A 43 -0.36 -10.86 -1.58
C PHE A 43 -1.07 -11.68 -2.64
N ASP A 44 -1.79 -12.71 -2.20
CA ASP A 44 -2.63 -13.52 -3.08
C ASP A 44 -3.78 -12.69 -3.66
N ALA A 45 -4.00 -12.81 -4.97
CA ALA A 45 -5.05 -12.08 -5.66
C ALA A 45 -6.46 -12.38 -5.11
N ARG A 46 -6.67 -13.58 -4.58
CA ARG A 46 -7.92 -14.01 -3.95
C ARG A 46 -8.08 -13.31 -2.60
N ASP A 47 -7.02 -13.27 -1.76
CA ASP A 47 -7.05 -12.54 -0.49
C ASP A 47 -7.37 -11.06 -0.69
N ILE A 48 -6.75 -10.42 -1.70
CA ILE A 48 -7.06 -9.04 -2.08
C ILE A 48 -8.54 -8.88 -2.46
N SER A 49 -9.07 -9.77 -3.32
CA SER A 49 -10.44 -9.64 -3.82
C SER A 49 -11.49 -9.85 -2.73
N GLU A 50 -11.29 -10.81 -1.84
CA GLU A 50 -12.22 -11.17 -0.76
C GLU A 50 -12.18 -10.15 0.39
N ASN A 51 -11.01 -9.59 0.72
CA ASN A 51 -10.81 -8.75 1.90
C ASN A 51 -10.64 -7.26 1.61
N LYS A 52 -10.76 -6.85 0.35
CA LYS A 52 -10.61 -5.45 -0.09
C LYS A 52 -11.52 -4.48 0.66
N VAL A 53 -12.80 -4.83 0.82
CA VAL A 53 -13.76 -3.97 1.55
C VAL A 53 -13.33 -3.82 3.01
N LEU A 54 -12.91 -4.91 3.62
CA LEU A 54 -12.45 -4.92 5.01
C LEU A 54 -11.17 -4.11 5.22
N ALA A 55 -10.27 -4.13 4.25
CA ALA A 55 -9.05 -3.33 4.25
C ALA A 55 -9.30 -1.80 4.05
N MET A 56 -10.48 -1.40 3.56
CA MET A 56 -10.88 0.01 3.46
C MET A 56 -11.38 0.59 4.79
N VAL A 57 -11.99 -0.27 5.64
CA VAL A 57 -12.68 0.16 6.86
C VAL A 57 -11.80 1.00 7.81
N PRO A 58 -10.51 0.67 8.04
CA PRO A 58 -9.60 1.47 8.85
C PRO A 58 -9.45 2.92 8.38
N TYR A 59 -9.47 3.17 7.08
CA TYR A 59 -9.32 4.52 6.52
C TYR A 59 -10.61 5.34 6.57
N LEU A 60 -11.76 4.69 6.70
CA LEU A 60 -13.07 5.35 6.81
C LEU A 60 -13.47 5.63 8.25
N LEU A 61 -13.20 4.70 9.16
CA LEU A 61 -13.69 4.73 10.54
C LEU A 61 -12.55 4.89 11.57
N GLY A 62 -11.30 5.13 11.12
CA GLY A 62 -10.16 5.33 12.01
C GLY A 62 -9.96 4.16 12.99
N VAL A 63 -9.76 4.46 14.26
CA VAL A 63 -9.50 3.46 15.31
C VAL A 63 -10.61 2.39 15.39
N ILE A 64 -11.87 2.77 15.24
CA ILE A 64 -13.01 1.83 15.24
C ILE A 64 -12.88 0.89 14.03
N GLY A 65 -12.54 1.42 12.87
CA GLY A 65 -12.31 0.65 11.66
C GLY A 65 -11.14 -0.35 11.80
N ILE A 66 -10.08 0.04 12.48
CA ILE A 66 -8.95 -0.84 12.80
C ILE A 66 -9.42 -2.03 13.64
N ILE A 67 -10.21 -1.79 14.67
CA ILE A 67 -10.76 -2.86 15.54
C ILE A 67 -11.65 -3.79 14.72
N ILE A 68 -12.57 -3.26 13.92
CA ILE A 68 -13.46 -4.05 13.07
C ILE A 68 -12.64 -4.91 12.10
N ALA A 69 -11.64 -4.31 11.42
CA ALA A 69 -10.81 -5.03 10.47
C ALA A 69 -10.00 -6.15 11.14
N LEU A 70 -9.46 -5.93 12.33
CA LEU A 70 -8.75 -6.96 13.10
C LEU A 70 -9.64 -8.12 13.51
N LEU A 71 -10.88 -7.85 13.90
CA LEU A 71 -11.82 -8.89 14.35
C LEU A 71 -12.42 -9.66 13.18
N ALA A 72 -12.68 -9.01 12.06
CA ALA A 72 -13.40 -9.58 10.93
C ALA A 72 -12.47 -10.18 9.85
N ALA A 73 -11.22 -9.70 9.72
CA ALA A 73 -10.30 -10.16 8.68
C ALA A 73 -9.70 -11.54 8.91
N GLY A 74 -9.85 -12.11 10.10
CA GLY A 74 -9.25 -13.40 10.43
C GLY A 74 -7.73 -13.37 10.22
N SER A 75 -7.23 -14.22 9.30
CA SER A 75 -5.81 -14.35 8.98
C SER A 75 -5.40 -13.68 7.65
N SER A 76 -6.16 -12.72 7.12
CA SER A 76 -5.84 -12.03 5.87
C SER A 76 -4.56 -11.19 5.99
N PRO A 77 -3.46 -11.56 5.30
CA PRO A 77 -2.24 -10.75 5.29
C PRO A 77 -2.45 -9.39 4.63
N TYR A 78 -3.30 -9.32 3.60
CA TYR A 78 -3.62 -8.08 2.90
C TYR A 78 -4.31 -7.06 3.82
N THR A 79 -5.32 -7.48 4.57
CA THR A 79 -6.00 -6.61 5.54
C THR A 79 -5.05 -6.20 6.66
N ALA A 80 -4.23 -7.12 7.18
CA ALA A 80 -3.25 -6.82 8.23
C ALA A 80 -2.24 -5.75 7.79
N PHE A 81 -1.80 -5.77 6.53
CA PHE A 81 -0.95 -4.74 5.96
C PHE A 81 -1.62 -3.35 6.03
N HIS A 82 -2.87 -3.23 5.59
CA HIS A 82 -3.60 -1.96 5.61
C HIS A 82 -3.95 -1.48 7.01
N VAL A 83 -4.24 -2.40 7.93
CA VAL A 83 -4.43 -2.08 9.36
C VAL A 83 -3.16 -1.46 9.95
N LYS A 84 -1.98 -2.04 9.66
CA LYS A 84 -0.70 -1.46 10.10
C LYS A 84 -0.47 -0.05 9.54
N GLN A 85 -0.81 0.19 8.28
CA GLN A 85 -0.69 1.51 7.66
C GLN A 85 -1.64 2.53 8.30
N ALA A 86 -2.91 2.16 8.50
CA ALA A 86 -3.89 3.01 9.17
C ALA A 86 -3.46 3.33 10.61
N LEU A 87 -2.98 2.33 11.35
CA LEU A 87 -2.48 2.53 12.71
C LEU A 87 -1.29 3.51 12.77
N LYS A 88 -0.38 3.46 11.81
CA LYS A 88 0.71 4.44 11.71
C LYS A 88 0.18 5.86 11.51
N ILE A 89 -0.84 6.04 10.67
CA ILE A 89 -1.47 7.34 10.43
C ILE A 89 -2.13 7.85 11.71
N GLU A 90 -2.88 7.02 12.42
CA GLU A 90 -3.53 7.39 13.69
C GLU A 90 -2.50 7.80 14.76
N VAL A 91 -1.44 7.02 14.93
CA VAL A 91 -0.37 7.33 15.89
C VAL A 91 0.31 8.66 15.53
N CYS A 92 0.58 8.92 14.25
CA CYS A 92 1.13 10.20 13.82
C CYS A 92 0.16 11.36 14.12
N GLY A 93 -1.16 11.14 13.98
CA GLY A 93 -2.19 12.12 14.34
C GLY A 93 -2.17 12.44 15.84
N VAL A 94 -2.11 11.42 16.68
CA VAL A 94 -2.01 11.59 18.15
C VAL A 94 -0.74 12.37 18.53
N ILE A 95 0.40 12.03 17.95
CA ILE A 95 1.67 12.74 18.19
C ILE A 95 1.55 14.21 17.75
N ALA A 96 0.96 14.46 16.58
CA ALA A 96 0.73 15.82 16.11
C ALA A 96 -0.17 16.61 17.08
N CYS A 97 -1.22 15.99 17.64
CA CYS A 97 -2.10 16.65 18.60
C CYS A 97 -1.39 17.07 19.89
N ILE A 98 -0.32 16.36 20.30
CA ILE A 98 0.49 16.77 21.46
C ILE A 98 1.13 18.15 21.23
N ALA A 99 1.48 18.49 20.00
CA ALA A 99 2.02 19.81 19.67
C ALA A 99 1.01 20.96 19.90
N ALA A 100 -0.30 20.66 19.99
CA ALA A 100 -1.32 21.66 20.29
C ALA A 100 -1.21 22.29 21.69
N ILE A 101 -0.39 21.69 22.57
CA ILE A 101 -0.09 22.26 23.90
C ILE A 101 0.58 23.62 23.77
N VAL A 102 1.32 23.87 22.69
CA VAL A 102 1.93 25.19 22.42
C VAL A 102 0.89 26.08 21.72
N PRO A 103 0.38 27.12 22.37
CA PRO A 103 -0.63 27.99 21.77
C PRO A 103 -0.08 28.70 20.52
N ILE A 104 -0.96 28.99 19.57
CA ILE A 104 -0.72 29.66 18.28
C ILE A 104 0.18 28.81 17.36
N LEU A 105 1.46 28.61 17.70
CA LEU A 105 2.40 27.88 16.85
C LEU A 105 2.03 26.40 16.71
N GLY A 106 1.65 25.77 17.83
CA GLY A 106 1.20 24.38 17.87
C GLY A 106 -0.11 24.19 17.09
N TRP A 107 -1.04 25.11 17.18
CA TRP A 107 -2.32 25.04 16.47
C TRP A 107 -2.13 25.13 14.94
N ILE A 108 -1.26 26.00 14.47
CA ILE A 108 -0.91 26.09 13.05
C ILE A 108 -0.25 24.79 12.60
N PHE A 109 0.71 24.28 13.38
CA PHE A 109 1.40 23.02 13.08
C PHE A 109 0.42 21.84 13.01
N VAL A 110 -0.46 21.69 13.98
CA VAL A 110 -1.48 20.62 14.02
C VAL A 110 -2.41 20.73 12.81
N GLY A 111 -2.86 21.93 12.46
CA GLY A 111 -3.71 22.13 11.29
C GLY A 111 -3.06 21.64 10.00
N ILE A 112 -1.79 21.98 9.79
CA ILE A 112 -1.03 21.52 8.61
C ILE A 112 -0.80 20.00 8.68
N ALA A 113 -0.39 19.48 9.83
CA ALA A 113 -0.15 18.05 10.01
C ALA A 113 -1.41 17.21 9.74
N MET A 114 -2.56 17.62 10.26
CA MET A 114 -3.84 16.95 10.05
C MET A 114 -4.28 16.99 8.57
N LEU A 115 -4.03 18.10 7.87
CA LEU A 115 -4.30 18.20 6.44
C LEU A 115 -3.44 17.21 5.66
N VAL A 116 -2.15 17.11 5.97
CA VAL A 116 -1.24 16.15 5.33
C VAL A 116 -1.68 14.71 5.61
N LEU A 117 -2.02 14.38 6.85
CA LEU A 117 -2.49 13.04 7.21
C LEU A 117 -3.82 12.69 6.52
N LEU A 118 -4.73 13.66 6.37
CA LEU A 118 -5.96 13.49 5.60
C LEU A 118 -5.67 13.11 4.14
N VAL A 119 -4.75 13.83 3.49
CA VAL A 119 -4.35 13.51 2.11
C VAL A 119 -3.75 12.11 2.02
N VAL A 120 -2.87 11.74 2.97
CA VAL A 120 -2.28 10.39 3.03
C VAL A 120 -3.36 9.32 3.20
N THR A 121 -4.33 9.54 4.07
CA THR A 121 -5.47 8.63 4.29
C THR A 121 -6.27 8.43 3.00
N ILE A 122 -6.56 9.51 2.27
CA ILE A 122 -7.27 9.46 0.99
C ILE A 122 -6.48 8.66 -0.04
N ILE A 123 -5.16 8.89 -0.15
CA ILE A 123 -4.29 8.14 -1.08
C ILE A 123 -4.31 6.65 -0.76
N CYS A 124 -4.17 6.29 0.51
CA CYS A 124 -4.21 4.89 0.96
C CYS A 124 -5.58 4.26 0.69
N PHE A 125 -6.67 4.97 0.98
CA PHE A 125 -8.03 4.51 0.70
C PHE A 125 -8.23 4.18 -0.78
N PHE A 126 -7.86 5.10 -1.69
CA PHE A 126 -7.95 4.83 -3.12
C PHE A 126 -6.98 3.72 -3.58
N GLY A 127 -5.83 3.57 -2.93
CA GLY A 127 -4.94 2.42 -3.13
C GLY A 127 -5.66 1.11 -2.88
N VAL A 128 -6.33 0.97 -1.75
CA VAL A 128 -7.14 -0.21 -1.41
C VAL A 128 -8.29 -0.40 -2.39
N CYS A 129 -8.97 0.68 -2.79
CA CYS A 129 -10.04 0.62 -3.80
C CYS A 129 -9.56 0.02 -5.13
N ASN A 130 -8.30 0.19 -5.46
CA ASN A 130 -7.68 -0.40 -6.65
C ASN A 130 -7.03 -1.77 -6.38
N GLY A 131 -7.19 -2.34 -5.19
CA GLY A 131 -6.58 -3.61 -4.79
C GLY A 131 -5.07 -3.57 -4.64
N LYS A 132 -4.48 -2.40 -4.40
CA LYS A 132 -3.04 -2.21 -4.24
C LYS A 132 -2.64 -2.21 -2.78
N ALA A 133 -1.55 -2.87 -2.45
CA ALA A 133 -0.88 -2.83 -1.15
C ALA A 133 0.31 -1.87 -1.22
N LYS A 134 0.03 -0.56 -1.20
CA LYS A 134 1.06 0.48 -1.23
C LYS A 134 1.32 1.04 0.16
N GLU A 135 2.60 1.24 0.49
CA GLU A 135 2.96 1.90 1.74
C GLU A 135 2.45 3.34 1.79
N ALA A 136 1.97 3.77 2.97
CA ALA A 136 1.52 5.13 3.18
C ALA A 136 2.68 6.11 2.96
N PRO A 137 2.56 7.09 2.03
CA PRO A 137 3.60 8.06 1.78
C PRO A 137 3.92 8.83 3.06
N ILE A 138 5.20 9.20 3.27
CA ILE A 138 5.71 9.92 4.45
C ILE A 138 5.69 9.04 5.72
N VAL A 139 4.56 8.41 6.05
CA VAL A 139 4.36 7.66 7.30
C VAL A 139 5.08 6.31 7.29
N SER A 140 5.35 5.74 6.12
CA SER A 140 6.11 4.47 5.96
C SER A 140 7.55 4.58 6.48
N LYS A 141 8.13 5.77 6.46
CA LYS A 141 9.49 6.03 6.95
C LYS A 141 9.61 5.91 8.47
N PHE A 142 8.50 5.98 9.19
CA PHE A 142 8.48 5.75 10.63
C PHE A 142 8.52 4.25 10.93
N GLY A 143 9.69 3.73 11.29
CA GLY A 143 9.98 2.29 11.45
C GLY A 143 9.43 1.64 12.72
N PHE A 144 8.49 2.26 13.45
CA PHE A 144 8.01 1.77 14.75
C PHE A 144 6.95 0.64 14.66
N LEU A 145 6.48 0.31 13.47
CA LEU A 145 5.58 -0.82 13.20
C LEU A 145 6.08 -1.59 11.97
N LYS A 146 7.17 -2.32 12.13
CA LYS A 146 7.59 -3.29 11.12
C LYS A 146 6.84 -4.60 11.28
#